data_f2f9f5260433ffdd0dfe8acad1174053
#
_entry.id   f2f9f5260433ffdd0dfe8acad1174053
#
_cell.length_a   1.000
_cell.length_b   1.000
_cell.length_c   1.000
_cell.angle_alpha   90.00
_cell.angle_beta   90.00
_cell.angle_gamma   90.00
#
_symmetry.space_group_name_H-M   'P 1'
#
loop_
_entity.id
_entity.type
_entity.pdbx_description
1 polymer ?
#
loop_
_entity_poly.entity_id
_entity_poly.type
_entity_poly.pdbx_seq_one_letter_code
_entity_poly.pdbx_strand_id
1 'polypeptide(L)'
;MGQAFQKSNANLAGAIGSRVTIRLRDAGGGFRDIVGILQSLQGGNGQLLNSKGVEVKFAEAEIAIWREIKPLPDRAGTGAPYSHRIMELEILSDKTWPADKVIELGNWRLRISDGFTMRANSVLPTGAAPFGEPGLDISDAINTIIDIYKEHNLTPTFTIPLPVYEELDNYLASLGWTVKIGAEYLVNDIPSDLEITHPEFQLLIASEPSKEWLAVQSDFALERIMRNYPAKYAQIFFGEKTIAIGRIATLGSWSLATRVFVDPDFRGRGVGTYLMNALAAAARAEGATKIGLQVDAENGAGLSLYKSLGYRFHHPYTYRVLENVGV
;
A
#
# COMPACT_ATOMS: atom_id res chain seq x y z
N MET A 1 -12.10 -14.72 -8.88
CA MET A 1 -12.77 -15.55 -9.90
C MET A 1 -11.77 -15.89 -10.99
N GLY A 2 -11.40 -17.16 -11.11
CA GLY A 2 -10.44 -17.62 -12.11
C GLY A 2 -10.96 -17.37 -13.52
N GLN A 3 -10.16 -16.73 -14.37
CA GLN A 3 -10.47 -16.57 -15.78
C GLN A 3 -10.56 -17.96 -16.44
N ALA A 4 -11.67 -18.22 -17.11
CA ALA A 4 -11.92 -19.46 -17.85
C ALA A 4 -10.80 -19.69 -18.88
N PHE A 5 -10.26 -20.89 -18.90
CA PHE A 5 -9.32 -21.34 -19.91
C PHE A 5 -10.01 -21.30 -21.28
N GLN A 6 -9.47 -20.56 -22.24
CA GLN A 6 -9.97 -20.60 -23.61
C GLN A 6 -9.65 -21.95 -24.24
N LYS A 7 -10.67 -22.65 -24.67
CA LYS A 7 -10.63 -24.01 -25.22
C LYS A 7 -10.48 -24.04 -26.74
N SER A 8 -9.71 -23.19 -27.38
CA SER A 8 -9.44 -23.39 -28.83
C SER A 8 -8.17 -22.65 -29.23
N ASN A 9 -7.42 -23.24 -30.16
CA ASN A 9 -6.26 -22.61 -30.82
C ASN A 9 -6.68 -21.40 -31.69
N ALA A 10 -7.93 -21.07 -31.74
CA ALA A 10 -8.58 -20.13 -32.68
C ALA A 10 -8.18 -18.65 -32.48
N ASN A 11 -7.23 -18.31 -31.64
CA ASN A 11 -6.74 -16.93 -31.55
C ASN A 11 -5.33 -16.78 -30.95
N LEU A 12 -4.53 -17.84 -30.95
CA LEU A 12 -3.15 -17.76 -30.45
C LEU A 12 -2.30 -16.78 -31.30
N ALA A 13 -2.56 -16.70 -32.59
CA ALA A 13 -1.89 -15.74 -33.48
C ALA A 13 -2.12 -14.28 -33.05
N GLY A 14 -3.28 -13.95 -32.48
CA GLY A 14 -3.57 -12.62 -31.92
C GLY A 14 -2.79 -12.29 -30.63
N ALA A 15 -2.16 -13.29 -30.03
CA ALA A 15 -1.34 -13.12 -28.83
C ALA A 15 0.16 -12.98 -29.12
N ILE A 16 0.58 -12.83 -30.39
CA ILE A 16 1.98 -12.55 -30.75
C ILE A 16 2.40 -11.23 -30.10
N GLY A 17 3.55 -11.24 -29.41
CA GLY A 17 4.05 -10.14 -28.58
C GLY A 17 3.56 -10.16 -27.14
N SER A 18 2.53 -10.95 -26.81
CA SER A 18 2.03 -11.12 -25.45
C SER A 18 2.75 -12.25 -24.70
N ARG A 19 2.73 -12.13 -23.38
CA ARG A 19 3.19 -13.22 -22.50
C ARG A 19 2.08 -14.27 -22.38
N VAL A 20 2.42 -15.53 -22.70
CA VAL A 20 1.46 -16.64 -22.69
C VAL A 20 1.97 -17.81 -21.84
N THR A 21 1.06 -18.63 -21.35
CA THR A 21 1.33 -20.01 -20.93
C THR A 21 0.63 -20.95 -21.87
N ILE A 22 1.35 -21.93 -22.38
CA ILE A 22 0.87 -22.93 -23.30
C ILE A 22 1.14 -24.31 -22.72
N ARG A 23 0.11 -25.13 -22.60
CA ARG A 23 0.22 -26.54 -22.23
C ARG A 23 0.29 -27.39 -23.48
N LEU A 24 1.36 -28.12 -23.63
CA LEU A 24 1.62 -29.00 -24.77
C LEU A 24 1.39 -30.46 -24.36
N ARG A 25 0.92 -31.28 -25.32
CA ARG A 25 0.85 -32.73 -25.19
C ARG A 25 2.19 -33.34 -25.58
N ASP A 26 2.74 -34.18 -24.74
CA ASP A 26 3.95 -34.93 -25.05
C ASP A 26 3.61 -36.22 -25.79
N ALA A 27 4.52 -36.72 -26.64
CA ALA A 27 4.34 -37.96 -27.42
C ALA A 27 4.08 -39.22 -26.56
N GLY A 28 4.44 -39.17 -25.27
CA GLY A 28 4.19 -40.24 -24.28
C GLY A 28 2.88 -40.11 -23.52
N GLY A 29 1.94 -39.19 -23.90
CA GLY A 29 0.65 -39.01 -23.27
C GLY A 29 0.64 -38.08 -22.04
N GLY A 30 1.78 -37.46 -21.71
CA GLY A 30 1.92 -36.45 -20.68
C GLY A 30 1.64 -35.03 -21.17
N PHE A 31 1.81 -34.04 -20.26
CA PHE A 31 1.72 -32.62 -20.57
C PHE A 31 2.93 -31.90 -20.03
N ARG A 32 3.38 -30.87 -20.76
CA ARG A 32 4.38 -29.90 -20.31
C ARG A 32 3.88 -28.49 -20.51
N ASP A 33 4.19 -27.60 -19.60
CA ASP A 33 3.84 -26.18 -19.70
C ASP A 33 5.05 -25.36 -20.15
N ILE A 34 4.85 -24.50 -21.14
CA ILE A 34 5.83 -23.49 -21.55
C ILE A 34 5.28 -22.10 -21.29
N VAL A 35 6.13 -21.19 -20.80
CA VAL A 35 5.74 -19.82 -20.42
C VAL A 35 6.74 -18.82 -20.99
N GLY A 36 6.27 -17.80 -21.68
CA GLY A 36 7.12 -16.75 -22.26
C GLY A 36 6.36 -15.80 -23.16
N ILE A 37 7.10 -14.97 -23.91
CA ILE A 37 6.55 -14.06 -24.91
C ILE A 37 6.44 -14.85 -26.24
N LEU A 38 5.24 -14.93 -26.79
CA LEU A 38 5.02 -15.55 -28.09
C LEU A 38 5.61 -14.65 -29.18
N GLN A 39 6.62 -15.14 -29.88
CA GLN A 39 7.33 -14.36 -30.90
C GLN A 39 6.76 -14.58 -32.31
N SER A 40 6.40 -15.80 -32.61
CA SER A 40 5.84 -16.13 -33.92
C SER A 40 4.96 -17.37 -33.88
N LEU A 41 4.06 -17.46 -34.89
CA LEU A 41 3.22 -18.62 -35.14
C LEU A 41 3.04 -18.71 -36.65
N GLN A 42 3.79 -19.60 -37.33
CA GLN A 42 3.78 -19.73 -38.79
C GLN A 42 3.95 -21.19 -39.22
N GLY A 43 3.21 -21.61 -40.22
CA GLY A 43 3.35 -22.94 -40.82
C GLY A 43 3.12 -24.09 -39.85
N GLY A 44 2.25 -23.91 -38.84
CA GLY A 44 1.95 -24.92 -37.84
C GLY A 44 3.01 -25.02 -36.72
N ASN A 45 3.98 -24.09 -36.64
CA ASN A 45 5.01 -24.03 -35.63
C ASN A 45 5.00 -22.70 -34.91
N GLY A 46 5.22 -22.71 -33.60
CA GLY A 46 5.34 -21.55 -32.75
C GLY A 46 6.72 -21.40 -32.13
N GLN A 47 7.09 -20.14 -31.84
CA GLN A 47 8.29 -19.79 -31.08
C GLN A 47 7.92 -18.91 -29.90
N LEU A 48 8.46 -19.22 -28.73
CA LEU A 48 8.24 -18.53 -27.49
C LEU A 48 9.57 -18.20 -26.82
N LEU A 49 9.78 -16.96 -26.39
CA LEU A 49 10.94 -16.53 -25.61
C LEU A 49 10.63 -16.64 -24.13
N ASN A 50 11.32 -17.55 -23.42
CA ASN A 50 11.07 -17.73 -21.99
C ASN A 50 11.77 -16.64 -21.13
N SER A 51 11.52 -16.65 -19.81
CA SER A 51 12.09 -15.66 -18.87
C SER A 51 13.61 -15.70 -18.73
N LYS A 52 14.29 -16.76 -19.26
CA LYS A 52 15.75 -16.89 -19.30
C LYS A 52 16.34 -16.42 -20.62
N GLY A 53 15.52 -15.86 -21.53
CA GLY A 53 15.96 -15.45 -22.86
C GLY A 53 16.19 -16.63 -23.82
N VAL A 54 15.70 -17.83 -23.51
CA VAL A 54 15.83 -19.00 -24.35
C VAL A 54 14.60 -19.14 -25.24
N GLU A 55 14.83 -19.33 -26.55
CA GLU A 55 13.77 -19.65 -27.51
C GLU A 55 13.29 -21.09 -27.33
N VAL A 56 11.98 -21.25 -27.15
CA VAL A 56 11.29 -22.54 -27.09
C VAL A 56 10.42 -22.71 -28.31
N LYS A 57 10.70 -23.72 -29.11
CA LYS A 57 9.90 -24.07 -30.31
C LYS A 57 8.87 -25.15 -29.96
N PHE A 58 7.69 -25.07 -30.56
CA PHE A 58 6.61 -26.04 -30.37
C PHE A 58 5.77 -26.15 -31.63
N ALA A 59 5.08 -27.28 -31.83
CA ALA A 59 4.12 -27.45 -32.90
C ALA A 59 2.72 -27.03 -32.40
N GLU A 60 1.95 -26.35 -33.24
CA GLU A 60 0.56 -26.00 -32.93
C GLU A 60 -0.33 -27.22 -32.62
N ALA A 61 -0.06 -28.35 -33.29
CA ALA A 61 -0.77 -29.61 -33.06
C ALA A 61 -0.56 -30.17 -31.62
N GLU A 62 0.53 -29.81 -30.95
CA GLU A 62 0.80 -30.22 -29.57
C GLU A 62 -0.01 -29.41 -28.54
N ILE A 63 -0.58 -28.26 -28.91
CA ILE A 63 -1.26 -27.39 -27.97
C ILE A 63 -2.52 -28.07 -27.45
N ALA A 64 -2.55 -28.30 -26.14
CA ALA A 64 -3.73 -28.77 -25.43
C ALA A 64 -4.63 -27.59 -25.01
N ILE A 65 -4.00 -26.54 -24.46
CA ILE A 65 -4.67 -25.32 -23.98
C ILE A 65 -3.65 -24.18 -23.87
N TRP A 66 -4.08 -22.96 -24.01
CA TRP A 66 -3.24 -21.80 -23.78
C TRP A 66 -4.03 -20.66 -23.11
N ARG A 67 -3.34 -19.72 -22.51
CA ARG A 67 -3.90 -18.46 -22.01
C ARG A 67 -2.88 -17.35 -22.12
N GLU A 68 -3.37 -16.15 -22.35
CA GLU A 68 -2.57 -14.95 -22.20
C GLU A 68 -2.37 -14.63 -20.71
N ILE A 69 -1.13 -14.34 -20.34
CA ILE A 69 -0.78 -13.82 -19.02
C ILE A 69 -0.83 -12.30 -19.15
N LYS A 70 -1.94 -11.70 -18.74
CA LYS A 70 -2.04 -10.25 -18.70
C LYS A 70 -0.91 -9.69 -17.83
N PRO A 71 -0.22 -8.63 -18.27
CA PRO A 71 0.72 -7.95 -17.41
C PRO A 71 0.00 -7.59 -16.10
N LEU A 72 0.67 -7.78 -14.98
CA LEU A 72 0.19 -7.23 -13.72
C LEU A 72 0.02 -5.72 -13.92
N PRO A 73 -1.07 -5.12 -13.39
CA PRO A 73 -1.23 -3.68 -13.45
C PRO A 73 0.05 -3.00 -12.94
N ASP A 74 0.42 -1.89 -13.56
CA ASP A 74 1.55 -1.07 -13.15
C ASP A 74 1.43 -0.78 -11.66
N ARG A 75 2.31 -1.40 -10.88
CA ARG A 75 2.35 -1.23 -9.42
C ARG A 75 3.53 -0.33 -9.09
N ALA A 76 3.41 0.41 -8.00
CA ALA A 76 4.52 1.18 -7.46
C ALA A 76 5.78 0.29 -7.34
N GLY A 77 6.94 0.81 -7.68
CA GLY A 77 8.20 0.06 -7.62
C GLY A 77 8.32 -1.03 -8.69
N THR A 78 8.10 -0.71 -9.97
CA THR A 78 8.32 -1.63 -11.09
C THR A 78 9.75 -2.17 -11.06
N GLY A 79 9.89 -3.49 -11.22
CA GLY A 79 11.19 -4.19 -11.25
C GLY A 79 11.63 -4.82 -9.92
N ALA A 80 11.18 -4.33 -8.76
CA ALA A 80 11.45 -4.96 -7.47
C ALA A 80 10.44 -6.08 -7.13
N PRO A 81 10.81 -7.09 -6.33
CA PRO A 81 9.87 -8.05 -5.76
C PRO A 81 8.72 -7.36 -5.02
N TYR A 82 7.54 -7.97 -5.02
CA TYR A 82 6.34 -7.37 -4.42
C TYR A 82 6.52 -7.07 -2.92
N SER A 83 7.17 -7.98 -2.20
CA SER A 83 7.51 -7.79 -0.77
C SER A 83 8.37 -6.54 -0.53
N HIS A 84 9.38 -6.32 -1.37
CA HIS A 84 10.24 -5.12 -1.26
C HIS A 84 9.45 -3.84 -1.53
N ARG A 85 8.50 -3.86 -2.49
CA ARG A 85 7.64 -2.71 -2.78
C ARG A 85 6.66 -2.40 -1.66
N ILE A 86 6.16 -3.42 -0.97
CA ILE A 86 5.36 -3.25 0.25
C ILE A 86 6.21 -2.58 1.32
N MET A 87 7.39 -3.13 1.60
CA MET A 87 8.26 -2.60 2.65
C MET A 87 8.77 -1.18 2.35
N GLU A 88 9.01 -0.83 1.08
CA GLU A 88 9.33 0.55 0.68
C GLU A 88 8.22 1.52 1.13
N LEU A 89 6.96 1.19 0.94
CA LEU A 89 5.82 2.01 1.32
C LEU A 89 5.57 2.03 2.83
N GLU A 90 5.79 0.92 3.52
CA GLU A 90 5.68 0.89 4.98
C GLU A 90 6.80 1.70 5.65
N ILE A 91 8.03 1.65 5.11
CA ILE A 91 9.14 2.50 5.56
C ILE A 91 8.88 3.98 5.23
N LEU A 92 8.26 4.29 4.08
CA LEU A 92 7.79 5.65 3.78
C LEU A 92 6.83 6.13 4.87
N SER A 93 5.86 5.30 5.23
CA SER A 93 4.87 5.61 6.26
C SER A 93 5.51 5.81 7.65
N ASP A 94 6.47 4.97 8.00
CA ASP A 94 7.21 5.05 9.27
C ASP A 94 8.05 6.34 9.34
N LYS A 95 8.81 6.65 8.28
CA LYS A 95 9.69 7.83 8.23
C LYS A 95 8.95 9.15 8.16
N THR A 96 7.81 9.21 7.46
CA THR A 96 7.03 10.44 7.28
C THR A 96 6.04 10.71 8.42
N TRP A 97 5.86 9.74 9.33
CA TRP A 97 5.09 9.84 10.56
C TRP A 97 5.87 9.20 11.72
N PRO A 98 7.05 9.75 12.07
CA PRO A 98 7.93 9.12 13.02
C PRO A 98 7.38 9.15 14.44
N ALA A 99 7.52 8.05 15.16
CA ALA A 99 7.26 8.00 16.58
C ALA A 99 8.28 8.85 17.37
N ASP A 100 7.91 9.24 18.57
CA ASP A 100 8.81 10.01 19.45
C ASP A 100 10.01 9.18 19.92
N LYS A 101 9.79 7.89 20.12
CA LYS A 101 10.81 6.93 20.51
C LYS A 101 10.67 5.68 19.65
N VAL A 102 11.79 5.16 19.16
CA VAL A 102 11.89 3.88 18.49
C VAL A 102 12.89 3.01 19.21
N ILE A 103 12.50 1.79 19.54
CA ILE A 103 13.38 0.75 20.09
C ILE A 103 13.53 -0.32 19.02
N GLU A 104 14.77 -0.64 18.66
CA GLU A 104 15.06 -1.69 17.69
C GLU A 104 15.25 -3.02 18.41
N LEU A 105 14.45 -4.03 18.06
CA LEU A 105 14.60 -5.40 18.51
C LEU A 105 14.89 -6.27 17.27
N GLY A 106 16.16 -6.48 16.98
CA GLY A 106 16.60 -6.99 15.68
C GLY A 106 16.10 -6.07 14.56
N ASN A 107 15.29 -6.61 13.64
CA ASN A 107 14.64 -5.82 12.60
C ASN A 107 13.18 -5.47 12.93
N TRP A 108 12.75 -5.56 14.17
CA TRP A 108 11.45 -5.09 14.63
C TRP A 108 11.56 -3.70 15.23
N ARG A 109 10.81 -2.76 14.68
CA ARG A 109 10.80 -1.36 15.11
C ARG A 109 9.62 -1.12 16.05
N LEU A 110 9.92 -1.02 17.35
CA LEU A 110 8.94 -0.71 18.39
C LEU A 110 8.75 0.80 18.45
N ARG A 111 7.62 1.29 18.01
CA ARG A 111 7.29 2.72 17.95
C ARG A 111 6.45 3.11 19.15
N ILE A 112 6.82 4.18 19.81
CA ILE A 112 6.22 4.61 21.09
C ILE A 112 5.98 6.12 21.04
N SER A 113 4.73 6.56 21.25
CA SER A 113 4.28 7.95 21.26
C SER A 113 2.93 8.08 21.96
N ASP A 114 2.88 8.27 23.23
CA ASP A 114 1.71 8.64 24.07
C ASP A 114 0.32 8.02 23.68
N GLY A 115 0.28 6.99 22.83
CA GLY A 115 -0.94 6.25 22.48
C GLY A 115 -1.89 6.89 21.44
N PHE A 116 -1.63 8.07 20.92
CA PHE A 116 -2.58 8.82 20.09
C PHE A 116 -2.82 8.27 18.68
N THR A 117 -1.88 7.53 18.12
CA THR A 117 -2.08 6.85 16.82
C THR A 117 -1.50 5.44 16.86
N MET A 118 -2.16 4.50 16.21
CA MET A 118 -1.64 3.13 16.12
C MET A 118 -0.32 3.08 15.34
N ARG A 119 -0.16 3.87 14.29
CA ARG A 119 1.07 3.92 13.48
C ARG A 119 2.31 4.29 14.33
N ALA A 120 2.19 5.27 15.21
CA ALA A 120 3.28 5.70 16.07
C ALA A 120 3.37 4.92 17.40
N ASN A 121 2.48 3.95 17.62
CA ASN A 121 2.40 3.13 18.83
C ASN A 121 2.19 1.65 18.47
N SER A 122 3.00 1.13 17.58
CA SER A 122 2.97 -0.28 17.16
C SER A 122 4.33 -0.76 16.68
N VAL A 123 4.54 -2.06 16.74
CA VAL A 123 5.72 -2.72 16.17
C VAL A 123 5.55 -2.82 14.66
N LEU A 124 6.56 -2.42 13.91
CA LEU A 124 6.68 -2.65 12.48
C LEU A 124 7.83 -3.65 12.25
N PRO A 125 7.57 -4.88 11.80
CA PRO A 125 8.60 -5.78 11.31
C PRO A 125 9.19 -5.22 10.00
N THR A 126 10.53 -5.24 9.86
CA THR A 126 11.23 -4.72 8.66
C THR A 126 12.23 -5.70 8.06
N GLY A 127 12.50 -6.81 8.73
CA GLY A 127 13.42 -7.84 8.27
C GLY A 127 12.80 -8.84 7.28
N ALA A 128 13.48 -9.94 7.06
CA ALA A 128 13.03 -10.95 6.11
C ALA A 128 11.73 -11.64 6.58
N ALA A 129 10.87 -11.93 5.60
CA ALA A 129 9.72 -12.80 5.84
C ALA A 129 10.19 -14.20 6.29
N PRO A 130 9.37 -14.92 7.06
CA PRO A 130 7.97 -14.63 7.37
C PRO A 130 7.74 -13.86 8.68
N PHE A 131 8.75 -13.66 9.53
CA PHE A 131 8.63 -13.07 10.87
C PHE A 131 9.35 -11.73 11.05
N GLY A 132 10.08 -11.24 10.04
CA GLY A 132 10.77 -9.96 10.11
C GLY A 132 12.04 -9.95 10.94
N GLU A 133 12.63 -11.13 11.24
CA GLU A 133 13.94 -11.30 11.91
C GLU A 133 14.07 -10.50 13.22
N PRO A 134 13.35 -10.87 14.31
CA PRO A 134 13.40 -10.14 15.57
C PRO A 134 14.77 -10.18 16.28
N GLY A 135 15.70 -11.04 15.81
CA GLY A 135 17.05 -11.15 16.39
C GLY A 135 17.14 -12.05 17.62
N LEU A 136 16.02 -12.64 18.06
CA LEU A 136 15.94 -13.65 19.14
C LEU A 136 14.78 -14.60 18.82
N ASP A 137 14.55 -15.60 19.70
CA ASP A 137 13.37 -16.47 19.57
C ASP A 137 12.09 -15.66 19.47
N ILE A 138 11.14 -16.11 18.64
CA ILE A 138 9.92 -15.37 18.36
C ILE A 138 9.06 -15.16 19.61
N SER A 139 8.99 -16.17 20.48
CA SER A 139 8.21 -16.09 21.71
C SER A 139 8.85 -15.11 22.70
N ASP A 140 10.19 -15.11 22.80
CA ASP A 140 10.94 -14.19 23.64
C ASP A 140 10.81 -12.75 23.13
N ALA A 141 10.83 -12.58 21.79
CA ALA A 141 10.62 -11.28 21.16
C ALA A 141 9.23 -10.72 21.49
N ILE A 142 8.18 -11.52 21.37
CA ILE A 142 6.81 -11.11 21.68
C ILE A 142 6.63 -10.77 23.15
N ASN A 143 7.19 -11.57 24.06
CA ASN A 143 7.16 -11.29 25.49
C ASN A 143 7.88 -9.97 25.81
N THR A 144 9.04 -9.76 25.23
CA THR A 144 9.80 -8.50 25.38
C THR A 144 8.98 -7.28 24.91
N ILE A 145 8.25 -7.40 23.79
CA ILE A 145 7.36 -6.34 23.29
C ILE A 145 6.21 -6.08 24.26
N ILE A 146 5.59 -7.13 24.78
CA ILE A 146 4.50 -7.01 25.75
C ILE A 146 4.97 -6.23 26.96
N ASP A 147 6.14 -6.55 27.52
CA ASP A 147 6.70 -5.89 28.68
C ASP A 147 7.03 -4.42 28.39
N ILE A 148 7.70 -4.13 27.27
CA ILE A 148 8.05 -2.75 26.88
C ILE A 148 6.78 -1.89 26.70
N TYR A 149 5.75 -2.38 26.01
CA TYR A 149 4.52 -1.61 25.81
C TYR A 149 3.76 -1.39 27.13
N LYS A 150 3.75 -2.39 28.02
CA LYS A 150 3.20 -2.24 29.39
C LYS A 150 3.93 -1.15 30.21
N GLU A 151 5.27 -1.14 30.19
CA GLU A 151 6.08 -0.12 30.87
C GLU A 151 5.73 1.31 30.40
N HIS A 152 5.29 1.45 29.14
CA HIS A 152 4.87 2.72 28.56
C HIS A 152 3.35 2.97 28.66
N ASN A 153 2.60 2.14 29.39
CA ASN A 153 1.14 2.18 29.50
C ASN A 153 0.42 2.13 28.14
N LEU A 154 0.96 1.38 27.19
CA LEU A 154 0.42 1.20 25.86
C LEU A 154 -0.10 -0.23 25.68
N THR A 155 -1.13 -0.39 24.86
CA THR A 155 -1.58 -1.71 24.41
C THR A 155 -0.56 -2.28 23.43
N PRO A 156 0.00 -3.48 23.68
CA PRO A 156 0.88 -4.14 22.71
C PRO A 156 0.19 -4.26 21.35
N THR A 157 0.83 -3.72 20.32
CA THR A 157 0.24 -3.60 18.98
C THR A 157 1.29 -3.89 17.92
N PHE A 158 0.90 -4.66 16.90
CA PHE A 158 1.67 -4.86 15.69
C PHE A 158 0.99 -4.21 14.49
N THR A 159 1.78 -3.60 13.60
CA THR A 159 1.39 -3.30 12.22
C THR A 159 1.91 -4.44 11.34
N ILE A 160 1.02 -5.17 10.68
CA ILE A 160 1.38 -6.34 9.88
C ILE A 160 1.09 -6.06 8.40
N PRO A 161 2.11 -5.71 7.58
CA PRO A 161 1.98 -5.64 6.14
C PRO A 161 1.73 -7.02 5.52
N LEU A 162 0.66 -7.15 4.75
CA LEU A 162 0.28 -8.42 4.12
C LEU A 162 0.54 -8.39 2.60
N PRO A 163 0.89 -9.51 1.97
CA PRO A 163 1.09 -10.84 2.58
C PRO A 163 2.51 -11.09 3.10
N VAL A 164 3.36 -10.06 3.25
CA VAL A 164 4.79 -10.23 3.59
C VAL A 164 4.95 -10.99 4.90
N TYR A 165 4.16 -10.65 5.92
CA TYR A 165 4.24 -11.24 7.24
C TYR A 165 2.96 -12.01 7.63
N GLU A 166 2.37 -12.74 6.67
CA GLU A 166 1.15 -13.52 6.89
C GLU A 166 1.36 -14.62 7.96
N GLU A 167 2.55 -15.24 8.01
CA GLU A 167 2.85 -16.24 9.03
C GLU A 167 2.97 -15.62 10.43
N LEU A 168 3.56 -14.42 10.55
CA LEU A 168 3.57 -13.67 11.81
C LEU A 168 2.13 -13.29 12.22
N ASP A 169 1.29 -12.85 11.27
CA ASP A 169 -0.11 -12.53 11.52
C ASP A 169 -0.87 -13.74 12.11
N ASN A 170 -0.71 -14.91 11.47
CA ASN A 170 -1.32 -16.17 11.92
C ASN A 170 -0.77 -16.61 13.28
N TYR A 171 0.54 -16.45 13.51
CA TYR A 171 1.16 -16.82 14.78
C TYR A 171 0.64 -15.94 15.92
N LEU A 172 0.57 -14.63 15.75
CA LEU A 172 0.00 -13.69 16.73
C LEU A 172 -1.49 -14.03 17.00
N ALA A 173 -2.27 -14.37 15.95
CA ALA A 173 -3.65 -14.80 16.11
C ALA A 173 -3.75 -16.05 17.01
N SER A 174 -2.86 -17.02 16.85
CA SER A 174 -2.83 -18.25 17.67
C SER A 174 -2.50 -17.97 19.15
N LEU A 175 -1.84 -16.84 19.43
CA LEU A 175 -1.53 -16.37 20.78
C LEU A 175 -2.61 -15.46 21.38
N GLY A 176 -3.77 -15.31 20.71
CA GLY A 176 -4.90 -14.51 21.19
C GLY A 176 -4.85 -13.03 20.83
N TRP A 177 -3.93 -12.61 19.95
CA TRP A 177 -3.95 -11.25 19.42
C TRP A 177 -5.10 -11.07 18.42
N THR A 178 -5.86 -10.01 18.56
CA THR A 178 -7.03 -9.73 17.72
C THR A 178 -6.75 -8.61 16.71
N VAL A 179 -7.43 -8.64 15.57
CA VAL A 179 -7.37 -7.54 14.61
C VAL A 179 -8.22 -6.38 15.12
N LYS A 180 -7.60 -5.24 15.31
CA LYS A 180 -8.27 -3.98 15.72
C LYS A 180 -8.74 -3.18 14.52
N ILE A 181 -7.91 -3.08 13.49
CA ILE A 181 -8.19 -2.35 12.25
C ILE A 181 -7.57 -3.14 11.09
N GLY A 182 -8.35 -3.33 10.04
CA GLY A 182 -7.87 -3.72 8.72
C GLY A 182 -7.84 -2.51 7.81
N ALA A 183 -6.76 -2.30 7.08
CA ALA A 183 -6.63 -1.14 6.22
C ALA A 183 -5.98 -1.48 4.88
N GLU A 184 -6.17 -0.59 3.91
CA GLU A 184 -5.62 -0.71 2.57
C GLU A 184 -4.59 0.40 2.32
N TYR A 185 -3.47 0.02 1.72
CA TYR A 185 -2.52 0.96 1.15
C TYR A 185 -2.89 1.20 -0.31
N LEU A 186 -3.18 2.44 -0.64
CA LEU A 186 -3.51 2.87 -2.00
C LEU A 186 -2.40 3.76 -2.55
N VAL A 187 -2.13 3.65 -3.84
CA VAL A 187 -1.07 4.42 -4.53
C VAL A 187 -1.57 5.01 -5.84
N ASN A 188 -0.97 6.13 -6.24
CA ASN A 188 -1.19 6.75 -7.54
C ASN A 188 0.09 7.42 -8.04
N ASP A 189 0.20 7.61 -9.35
CA ASP A 189 1.17 8.53 -9.94
C ASP A 189 0.60 9.96 -9.84
N ILE A 190 1.46 10.96 -9.62
CA ILE A 190 1.01 12.35 -9.53
C ILE A 190 0.87 12.91 -10.96
N PRO A 191 -0.34 13.27 -11.41
CA PRO A 191 -0.55 13.84 -12.74
C PRO A 191 0.21 15.14 -12.96
N SER A 192 0.54 15.43 -14.23
CA SER A 192 1.21 16.68 -14.61
C SER A 192 0.28 17.90 -14.63
N ASP A 193 -1.01 17.65 -14.85
CA ASP A 193 -2.06 18.63 -15.14
C ASP A 193 -3.15 18.61 -14.05
N LEU A 194 -2.75 18.88 -12.81
CA LEU A 194 -3.67 18.93 -11.69
C LEU A 194 -4.47 20.24 -11.67
N GLU A 195 -5.78 20.15 -11.68
CA GLU A 195 -6.66 21.28 -11.42
C GLU A 195 -6.74 21.51 -9.90
N ILE A 196 -6.27 22.67 -9.45
CA ILE A 196 -6.23 23.10 -8.04
C ILE A 196 -6.99 24.39 -7.79
N THR A 197 -7.99 24.69 -8.62
CA THR A 197 -8.89 25.84 -8.45
C THR A 197 -10.31 25.37 -8.19
N HIS A 198 -11.03 26.11 -7.38
CA HIS A 198 -12.45 25.89 -7.14
C HIS A 198 -13.17 27.24 -7.01
N PRO A 199 -14.34 27.42 -7.67
CA PRO A 199 -15.02 28.72 -7.70
C PRO A 199 -15.57 29.17 -6.33
N GLU A 200 -15.89 28.22 -5.44
CA GLU A 200 -16.55 28.51 -4.16
C GLU A 200 -15.62 28.38 -2.95
N PHE A 201 -14.51 27.65 -3.07
CA PHE A 201 -13.68 27.29 -1.91
C PHE A 201 -12.30 27.92 -2.01
N GLN A 202 -11.79 28.39 -0.88
CA GLN A 202 -10.44 28.91 -0.76
C GLN A 202 -9.51 27.81 -0.22
N LEU A 203 -8.28 27.78 -0.74
CA LEU A 203 -7.25 26.83 -0.35
C LEU A 203 -6.08 27.58 0.29
N LEU A 204 -5.61 27.07 1.43
CA LEU A 204 -4.35 27.43 2.05
C LEU A 204 -3.46 26.17 2.13
N ILE A 205 -2.20 26.28 1.72
CA ILE A 205 -1.17 25.26 1.95
C ILE A 205 -0.06 25.90 2.78
N ALA A 206 0.17 25.37 3.97
CA ALA A 206 1.15 25.86 4.92
C ALA A 206 2.19 24.76 5.25
N SER A 207 3.34 25.15 5.80
CA SER A 207 4.36 24.22 6.30
C SER A 207 4.07 23.73 7.73
N GLU A 208 3.12 24.35 8.40
CA GLU A 208 2.70 24.03 9.77
C GLU A 208 1.18 24.01 9.85
N PRO A 209 0.58 23.17 10.71
CA PRO A 209 -0.86 23.18 10.91
C PRO A 209 -1.28 24.41 11.70
N SER A 210 -2.37 25.05 11.31
CA SER A 210 -3.00 26.12 12.11
C SER A 210 -3.80 25.53 13.28
N LYS A 211 -4.20 26.37 14.23
CA LYS A 211 -5.08 25.94 15.34
C LYS A 211 -6.43 25.44 14.81
N GLU A 212 -6.97 26.12 13.80
CA GLU A 212 -8.21 25.77 13.14
C GLU A 212 -8.09 24.43 12.40
N TRP A 213 -6.93 24.18 11.76
CA TRP A 213 -6.62 22.89 11.14
C TRP A 213 -6.63 21.75 12.17
N LEU A 214 -5.94 21.94 13.30
CA LEU A 214 -5.89 20.96 14.39
C LEU A 214 -7.24 20.71 15.04
N ALA A 215 -8.08 21.75 15.14
CA ALA A 215 -9.39 21.67 15.77
C ALA A 215 -10.39 20.79 14.98
N VAL A 216 -10.23 20.66 13.64
CA VAL A 216 -11.17 19.92 12.78
C VAL A 216 -11.35 18.46 13.23
N GLN A 217 -10.30 17.80 13.65
CA GLN A 217 -10.34 16.42 14.15
C GLN A 217 -9.80 16.28 15.59
N SER A 218 -9.71 17.39 16.32
CA SER A 218 -9.12 17.42 17.67
C SER A 218 -7.67 16.92 17.72
N ASP A 219 -6.88 17.25 16.71
CA ASP A 219 -5.53 16.73 16.49
C ASP A 219 -4.42 17.41 17.34
N PHE A 220 -4.78 18.20 18.34
CA PHE A 220 -3.79 18.92 19.19
C PHE A 220 -2.76 18.00 19.83
N ALA A 221 -3.17 16.82 20.25
CA ALA A 221 -2.26 15.82 20.80
C ALA A 221 -1.29 15.22 19.76
N LEU A 222 -1.67 15.26 18.48
CA LEU A 222 -0.85 14.75 17.38
C LEU A 222 0.11 15.78 16.80
N GLU A 223 -0.05 17.06 17.15
CA GLU A 223 0.75 18.14 16.58
C GLU A 223 2.24 17.86 16.69
N ARG A 224 2.70 17.36 17.84
CA ARG A 224 4.11 17.01 18.07
C ARG A 224 4.59 15.95 17.09
N ILE A 225 3.85 14.84 16.94
CA ILE A 225 4.20 13.75 16.01
C ILE A 225 4.21 14.27 14.56
N MET A 226 3.22 15.08 14.19
CA MET A 226 3.13 15.64 12.85
C MET A 226 4.30 16.57 12.52
N ARG A 227 4.85 17.26 13.51
CA ARG A 227 6.02 18.15 13.36
C ARG A 227 7.37 17.41 13.37
N ASN A 228 7.42 16.14 13.78
CA ASN A 228 8.64 15.34 13.77
C ASN A 228 9.16 15.04 12.34
N TYR A 229 8.38 15.37 11.30
CA TYR A 229 8.80 15.26 9.90
C TYR A 229 8.21 16.41 9.07
N PRO A 230 9.01 17.06 8.17
CA PRO A 230 8.53 18.14 7.32
C PRO A 230 7.33 17.71 6.47
N ALA A 231 6.30 18.55 6.42
CA ALA A 231 5.09 18.26 5.67
C ALA A 231 4.40 19.54 5.20
N LYS A 232 3.44 19.42 4.27
CA LYS A 232 2.51 20.48 3.92
C LYS A 232 1.13 20.14 4.46
N TYR A 233 0.44 21.16 4.91
CA TYR A 233 -0.88 21.11 5.52
C TYR A 233 -1.83 21.90 4.64
N ALA A 234 -2.74 21.20 3.98
CA ALA A 234 -3.79 21.81 3.17
C ALA A 234 -5.01 22.07 4.04
N GLN A 235 -5.62 23.24 3.87
CA GLN A 235 -6.82 23.68 4.54
C GLN A 235 -7.74 24.34 3.53
N ILE A 236 -8.98 23.87 3.44
CA ILE A 236 -10.00 24.42 2.54
C ILE A 236 -11.08 25.12 3.36
N PHE A 237 -11.45 26.31 2.90
CA PHE A 237 -12.43 27.16 3.56
C PHE A 237 -13.67 27.39 2.70
N PHE A 238 -14.81 27.53 3.36
CA PHE A 238 -16.01 28.13 2.83
C PHE A 238 -16.38 29.32 3.73
N GLY A 239 -16.17 30.53 3.23
CA GLY A 239 -16.14 31.73 4.09
C GLY A 239 -15.01 31.61 5.13
N GLU A 240 -15.35 31.74 6.41
CA GLU A 240 -14.42 31.63 7.53
C GLU A 240 -14.32 30.17 8.07
N LYS A 241 -15.24 29.28 7.64
CA LYS A 241 -15.28 27.90 8.14
C LYS A 241 -14.26 27.01 7.43
N THR A 242 -13.42 26.30 8.18
CA THR A 242 -12.61 25.19 7.67
C THR A 242 -13.52 24.00 7.39
N ILE A 243 -13.55 23.54 6.13
CA ILE A 243 -14.43 22.47 5.66
C ILE A 243 -13.68 21.21 5.24
N ALA A 244 -12.37 21.31 5.01
CA ALA A 244 -11.54 20.15 4.73
C ALA A 244 -10.09 20.41 5.13
N ILE A 245 -9.40 19.34 5.51
CA ILE A 245 -7.98 19.35 5.87
C ILE A 245 -7.27 18.12 5.30
N GLY A 246 -5.96 18.25 5.13
CA GLY A 246 -5.10 17.13 4.77
C GLY A 246 -3.63 17.46 4.99
N ARG A 247 -2.82 16.46 5.26
CA ARG A 247 -1.37 16.56 5.41
C ARG A 247 -0.69 15.72 4.33
N ILE A 248 0.39 16.22 3.74
CA ILE A 248 1.23 15.51 2.79
C ILE A 248 2.69 15.64 3.20
N ALA A 249 3.41 14.53 3.26
CA ALA A 249 4.83 14.48 3.59
C ALA A 249 5.58 13.75 2.49
N THR A 250 6.73 14.30 2.06
CA THR A 250 7.50 13.81 0.91
C THR A 250 8.81 13.19 1.35
N LEU A 251 9.13 12.02 0.80
CA LEU A 251 10.42 11.33 0.95
C LEU A 251 10.87 10.81 -0.42
N GLY A 252 11.86 11.45 -1.01
CA GLY A 252 12.35 11.12 -2.35
C GLY A 252 11.26 11.31 -3.42
N SER A 253 11.00 10.28 -4.20
CA SER A 253 9.97 10.31 -5.26
C SER A 253 8.55 10.02 -4.77
N TRP A 254 8.37 9.69 -3.50
CA TRP A 254 7.10 9.34 -2.88
C TRP A 254 6.61 10.41 -1.91
N SER A 255 5.29 10.58 -1.86
CA SER A 255 4.63 11.33 -0.79
C SER A 255 3.55 10.48 -0.13
N LEU A 256 3.32 10.71 1.16
CA LEU A 256 2.26 10.08 1.93
C LEU A 256 1.21 11.11 2.34
N ALA A 257 -0.03 10.94 1.88
CA ALA A 257 -1.17 11.72 2.34
C ALA A 257 -1.73 11.13 3.64
N THR A 258 -1.94 11.99 4.63
CA THR A 258 -2.48 11.62 5.95
C THR A 258 -3.47 12.67 6.43
N ARG A 259 -4.31 12.34 7.42
CA ARG A 259 -5.28 13.26 8.03
C ARG A 259 -6.21 13.92 7.01
N VAL A 260 -6.58 13.20 5.96
CA VAL A 260 -7.53 13.66 4.94
C VAL A 260 -8.94 13.63 5.53
N PHE A 261 -9.58 14.78 5.62
CA PHE A 261 -10.93 14.92 6.14
C PHE A 261 -11.72 15.94 5.32
N VAL A 262 -12.99 15.66 5.10
CA VAL A 262 -13.97 16.59 4.52
C VAL A 262 -15.20 16.60 5.43
N ASP A 263 -15.58 17.79 5.86
CA ASP A 263 -16.78 18.02 6.65
C ASP A 263 -18.00 17.34 5.98
N PRO A 264 -18.76 16.51 6.71
CA PRO A 264 -19.91 15.79 6.18
C PRO A 264 -20.90 16.66 5.38
N ASP A 265 -21.15 17.89 5.82
CA ASP A 265 -22.07 18.83 5.19
C ASP A 265 -21.57 19.34 3.81
N PHE A 266 -20.29 19.16 3.51
CA PHE A 266 -19.64 19.57 2.27
C PHE A 266 -19.22 18.40 1.36
N ARG A 267 -19.58 17.18 1.72
CA ARG A 267 -19.35 16.00 0.85
C ARG A 267 -20.23 16.05 -0.39
N GLY A 268 -19.81 15.34 -1.43
CA GLY A 268 -20.54 15.33 -2.72
C GLY A 268 -20.42 16.61 -3.55
N ARG A 269 -19.66 17.63 -3.09
CA ARG A 269 -19.46 18.93 -3.75
C ARG A 269 -18.08 19.10 -4.38
N GLY A 270 -17.34 18.02 -4.62
CA GLY A 270 -15.99 18.06 -5.21
C GLY A 270 -14.85 18.43 -4.23
N VAL A 271 -15.14 18.76 -2.96
CA VAL A 271 -14.15 19.20 -1.95
C VAL A 271 -13.04 18.17 -1.75
N GLY A 272 -13.40 16.87 -1.69
CA GLY A 272 -12.40 15.81 -1.52
C GLY A 272 -11.45 15.70 -2.71
N THR A 273 -11.95 15.83 -3.93
CA THR A 273 -11.14 15.89 -5.16
C THR A 273 -10.21 17.09 -5.15
N TYR A 274 -10.76 18.25 -4.83
CA TYR A 274 -9.98 19.50 -4.74
C TYR A 274 -8.87 19.40 -3.70
N LEU A 275 -9.15 18.85 -2.51
CA LEU A 275 -8.16 18.63 -1.46
C LEU A 275 -7.05 17.67 -1.91
N MET A 276 -7.40 16.52 -2.50
CA MET A 276 -6.41 15.54 -2.94
C MET A 276 -5.54 16.06 -4.07
N ASN A 277 -6.11 16.82 -5.01
CA ASN A 277 -5.35 17.49 -6.07
C ASN A 277 -4.38 18.54 -5.48
N ALA A 278 -4.81 19.31 -4.49
CA ALA A 278 -3.97 20.28 -3.80
C ALA A 278 -2.78 19.61 -3.06
N LEU A 279 -3.04 18.51 -2.36
CA LEU A 279 -1.99 17.71 -1.71
C LEU A 279 -1.01 17.11 -2.73
N ALA A 280 -1.51 16.58 -3.85
CA ALA A 280 -0.67 16.02 -4.91
C ALA A 280 0.17 17.11 -5.59
N ALA A 281 -0.37 18.30 -5.82
CA ALA A 281 0.38 19.44 -6.35
C ALA A 281 1.48 19.91 -5.39
N ALA A 282 1.20 19.96 -4.09
CA ALA A 282 2.20 20.28 -3.07
C ALA A 282 3.32 19.23 -3.02
N ALA A 283 2.97 17.94 -3.09
CA ALA A 283 3.93 16.85 -3.17
C ALA A 283 4.85 16.96 -4.40
N ARG A 284 4.25 17.26 -5.56
CA ARG A 284 5.00 17.46 -6.81
C ARG A 284 5.96 18.65 -6.74
N ALA A 285 5.56 19.73 -6.10
CA ALA A 285 6.42 20.90 -5.89
C ALA A 285 7.65 20.57 -5.03
N GLU A 286 7.58 19.52 -4.19
CA GLU A 286 8.69 18.97 -3.42
C GLU A 286 9.45 17.85 -4.17
N GLY A 287 9.11 17.56 -5.43
CA GLY A 287 9.82 16.63 -6.31
C GLY A 287 9.22 15.21 -6.33
N ALA A 288 8.12 14.96 -5.64
CA ALA A 288 7.46 13.66 -5.70
C ALA A 288 6.80 13.42 -7.07
N THR A 289 6.85 12.17 -7.52
CA THR A 289 6.17 11.70 -8.73
C THR A 289 5.05 10.70 -8.41
N LYS A 290 5.03 10.23 -7.16
CA LYS A 290 4.08 9.22 -6.67
C LYS A 290 3.50 9.64 -5.32
N ILE A 291 2.26 9.21 -5.08
CA ILE A 291 1.55 9.48 -3.84
C ILE A 291 0.93 8.20 -3.31
N GLY A 292 1.06 7.99 -2.03
CA GLY A 292 0.40 6.91 -1.28
C GLY A 292 -0.50 7.44 -0.19
N LEU A 293 -1.42 6.61 0.25
CA LEU A 293 -2.23 6.83 1.43
C LEU A 293 -2.66 5.49 2.04
N GLN A 294 -3.03 5.55 3.32
CA GLN A 294 -3.58 4.42 4.04
C GLN A 294 -5.02 4.75 4.45
N VAL A 295 -5.93 3.85 4.19
CA VAL A 295 -7.37 4.02 4.44
C VAL A 295 -7.94 2.79 5.13
N ASP A 296 -8.82 2.99 6.10
CA ASP A 296 -9.60 1.93 6.72
C ASP A 296 -10.40 1.17 5.64
N ALA A 297 -10.34 -0.16 5.66
CA ALA A 297 -11.03 -1.01 4.70
C ALA A 297 -12.57 -0.84 4.75
N GLU A 298 -13.10 -0.35 5.86
CA GLU A 298 -14.53 -0.06 6.04
C GLU A 298 -14.92 1.36 5.61
N ASN A 299 -13.97 2.24 5.29
CA ASN A 299 -14.24 3.61 4.84
C ASN A 299 -14.67 3.65 3.37
N GLY A 300 -15.87 3.20 3.06
CA GLY A 300 -16.40 3.13 1.69
C GLY A 300 -16.43 4.49 0.97
N ALA A 301 -16.67 5.59 1.68
CA ALA A 301 -16.68 6.94 1.09
C ALA A 301 -15.27 7.36 0.66
N GLY A 302 -14.27 7.13 1.50
CA GLY A 302 -12.86 7.37 1.17
C GLY A 302 -12.39 6.51 0.00
N LEU A 303 -12.66 5.21 0.05
CA LEU A 303 -12.31 4.27 -1.03
C LEU A 303 -12.92 4.68 -2.38
N SER A 304 -14.18 5.12 -2.37
CA SER A 304 -14.87 5.61 -3.59
C SER A 304 -14.21 6.87 -4.15
N LEU A 305 -13.86 7.84 -3.29
CA LEU A 305 -13.14 9.05 -3.68
C LEU A 305 -11.78 8.70 -4.29
N TYR A 306 -10.97 7.91 -3.60
CA TYR A 306 -9.61 7.58 -4.07
C TYR A 306 -9.65 6.78 -5.38
N LYS A 307 -10.59 5.85 -5.53
CA LYS A 307 -10.81 5.12 -6.78
C LYS A 307 -11.17 6.07 -7.94
N SER A 308 -12.03 7.05 -7.72
CA SER A 308 -12.41 8.04 -8.75
C SER A 308 -11.23 8.92 -9.17
N LEU A 309 -10.25 9.13 -8.31
CA LEU A 309 -9.01 9.86 -8.56
C LEU A 309 -7.89 8.99 -9.17
N GLY A 310 -8.17 7.71 -9.49
CA GLY A 310 -7.21 6.81 -10.10
C GLY A 310 -6.26 6.10 -9.12
N TYR A 311 -6.50 6.22 -7.81
CA TYR A 311 -5.71 5.45 -6.86
C TYR A 311 -5.98 3.95 -7.02
N ARG A 312 -4.92 3.17 -6.90
CA ARG A 312 -4.93 1.72 -7.06
C ARG A 312 -4.56 1.06 -5.74
N PHE A 313 -5.26 -0.04 -5.42
CA PHE A 313 -4.89 -0.89 -4.30
C PHE A 313 -3.47 -1.43 -4.49
N HIS A 314 -2.65 -1.32 -3.44
CA HIS A 314 -1.30 -1.87 -3.43
C HIS A 314 -1.23 -3.11 -2.55
N HIS A 315 -1.50 -2.99 -1.25
CA HIS A 315 -1.49 -4.11 -0.30
C HIS A 315 -2.39 -3.81 0.90
N PRO A 316 -2.89 -4.84 1.59
CA PRO A 316 -3.55 -4.67 2.88
C PRO A 316 -2.54 -4.72 4.01
N TYR A 317 -2.91 -4.16 5.15
CA TYR A 317 -2.21 -4.37 6.42
C TYR A 317 -3.21 -4.42 7.56
N THR A 318 -2.81 -5.03 8.68
CA THR A 318 -3.63 -5.11 9.88
C THR A 318 -2.90 -4.50 11.07
N TYR A 319 -3.68 -3.94 12.01
CA TYR A 319 -3.22 -3.71 13.37
C TYR A 319 -3.73 -4.84 14.24
N ARG A 320 -2.80 -5.65 14.78
CA ARG A 320 -3.10 -6.65 15.79
C ARG A 320 -2.77 -6.12 17.16
N VAL A 321 -3.70 -6.33 18.10
CA VAL A 321 -3.58 -5.89 19.49
C VAL A 321 -3.72 -7.07 20.45
N LEU A 322 -3.01 -7.01 21.56
CA LEU A 322 -3.23 -7.88 22.70
C LEU A 322 -4.00 -7.09 23.77
N GLU A 323 -5.34 -7.14 23.68
CA GLU A 323 -6.23 -6.62 24.74
C GLU A 323 -6.24 -7.61 25.91
N ASN A 324 -6.31 -7.16 27.15
CA ASN A 324 -6.33 -8.00 28.36
C ASN A 324 -5.03 -8.77 28.66
N VAL A 325 -3.91 -8.09 28.61
CA VAL A 325 -2.72 -8.60 29.30
C VAL A 325 -3.01 -8.52 30.79
N GLY A 326 -3.49 -9.63 31.39
CA GLY A 326 -3.91 -9.69 32.78
C GLY A 326 -2.90 -9.00 33.71
N VAL A 327 -3.44 -8.15 34.57
CA VAL A 327 -2.74 -7.56 35.70
C VAL A 327 -2.37 -8.63 36.71
#